data_8f86b10db2b6e5d564999db95a080a57
#
_entry.id   8f86b10db2b6e5d564999db95a080a57
#
_cell.length_a   1.000
_cell.length_b   1.000
_cell.length_c   1.000
_cell.angle_alpha   90.00
_cell.angle_beta   90.00
_cell.angle_gamma   90.00
#
_symmetry.space_group_name_H-M   'P 1'
#
loop_
_entity.id
_entity.type
_entity.pdbx_description
1 polymer ?
#
loop_
_entity_poly.entity_id
_entity_poly.type
_entity_poly.pdbx_seq_one_letter_code
_entity_poly.pdbx_strand_id
1 'polypeptide(L)'
;MNKGFPKDFYWGGATAANQIEGAWQEDGKGVSTLDMYTGGSLHQKRRITLELDPGERYPTHEAIDFYHHYKDDIRLLADLGIKMFRLSINWTRIFPNGDELEPNEEGLKFYDSVFEELQKYGIEPLVTIAHYEFPFHLSKKINGWASREMIDHYVRYAEVLFNRYKNIVKYWIPFNEMNCLTLSQKAYQAGGIIYDETGELINLTKDNAQLRFQALHNQFIANALVVKRGREINPDFQFGSMITHLTFYPLTCNPADIILATREMQMKVYYCADVLHRGYYPSYADHYFRQEGIVISKEAGDDVLLKENTVDYCSFSYYMSVCVSADPNQEQTGGNLLGGVKNPYLVESEWKWQIDPIGLRYTLHTLNDRYQVPLMIVENGLGASDELDENEEIHDDYRIDYFQSHIREMKQAIDEGVPLIAYTSWACIDSVSLGTGEMKKRYGFIYVDKQDDGTGTMKRIKKKSFDWYKQVIETNGENI
;
A
#
# COMPACT_ATOMS: atom_id res chain seq x y z
N MET A 1 -12.95 6.65 -31.77
CA MET A 1 -14.05 7.04 -30.87
C MET A 1 -13.43 7.16 -29.49
N ASN A 2 -13.47 8.34 -28.90
CA ASN A 2 -13.01 8.55 -27.51
C ASN A 2 -13.93 7.78 -26.59
N LYS A 3 -13.44 6.77 -25.89
CA LYS A 3 -14.27 5.94 -25.03
C LYS A 3 -14.45 6.56 -23.65
N GLY A 4 -13.51 7.42 -23.22
CA GLY A 4 -13.49 7.95 -21.86
C GLY A 4 -13.45 6.86 -20.80
N PHE A 5 -13.72 7.21 -19.53
CA PHE A 5 -13.83 6.23 -18.45
C PHE A 5 -15.11 5.38 -18.61
N PRO A 6 -15.07 4.07 -18.29
CA PRO A 6 -16.26 3.22 -18.26
C PRO A 6 -17.35 3.81 -17.35
N LYS A 7 -18.63 3.55 -17.66
CA LYS A 7 -19.76 4.07 -16.86
C LYS A 7 -19.78 3.54 -15.42
N ASP A 8 -19.25 2.34 -15.26
CA ASP A 8 -19.12 1.61 -13.99
C ASP A 8 -17.71 1.73 -13.38
N PHE A 9 -16.95 2.74 -13.81
CA PHE A 9 -15.62 3.01 -13.27
C PHE A 9 -15.69 3.40 -11.80
N TYR A 10 -14.88 2.76 -10.98
CA TYR A 10 -14.80 3.05 -9.56
C TYR A 10 -13.83 4.20 -9.26
N TRP A 11 -14.36 5.40 -9.11
CA TRP A 11 -13.64 6.52 -8.52
C TRP A 11 -13.64 6.39 -7.01
N GLY A 12 -12.48 6.52 -6.36
CA GLY A 12 -12.41 6.27 -4.94
C GLY A 12 -11.29 6.97 -4.21
N GLY A 13 -11.15 6.55 -2.97
CA GLY A 13 -10.07 6.95 -2.07
C GLY A 13 -9.53 5.74 -1.31
N ALA A 14 -8.30 5.84 -0.82
CA ALA A 14 -7.60 4.77 -0.13
C ALA A 14 -7.02 5.25 1.20
N THR A 15 -7.03 4.38 2.19
CA THR A 15 -6.40 4.57 3.51
C THR A 15 -5.78 3.27 4.03
N ALA A 16 -4.98 3.38 5.09
CA ALA A 16 -4.49 2.23 5.84
C ALA A 16 -4.84 2.38 7.32
N ALA A 17 -5.28 1.31 7.96
CA ALA A 17 -5.72 1.28 9.36
C ALA A 17 -4.69 1.91 10.31
N ASN A 18 -3.43 1.52 10.19
CA ASN A 18 -2.35 2.04 11.04
C ASN A 18 -2.10 3.56 10.89
N GLN A 19 -2.49 4.16 9.77
CA GLN A 19 -2.24 5.57 9.49
C GLN A 19 -3.42 6.48 9.86
N ILE A 20 -4.61 5.91 10.09
CA ILE A 20 -5.82 6.69 10.36
C ILE A 20 -6.53 6.34 11.67
N GLU A 21 -6.54 5.07 12.09
CA GLU A 21 -7.45 4.62 13.15
C GLU A 21 -7.16 5.23 14.52
N GLY A 22 -5.92 5.17 14.99
CA GLY A 22 -5.62 5.47 16.39
C GLY A 22 -6.21 4.45 17.36
N ALA A 23 -6.65 4.90 18.53
CA ALA A 23 -7.28 4.04 19.57
C ALA A 23 -6.50 2.73 19.81
N TRP A 24 -5.17 2.83 19.89
CA TRP A 24 -4.23 1.71 19.76
C TRP A 24 -4.28 0.68 20.90
N GLN A 25 -4.92 1.02 22.02
CA GLN A 25 -5.13 0.12 23.18
C GLN A 25 -6.61 -0.08 23.52
N GLU A 26 -7.53 0.44 22.69
CA GLU A 26 -8.97 0.36 22.99
C GLU A 26 -9.59 -0.94 22.48
N ASP A 27 -10.65 -1.37 23.17
CA ASP A 27 -11.47 -2.53 22.84
C ASP A 27 -10.67 -3.81 22.58
N GLY A 28 -9.59 -3.99 23.37
CA GLY A 28 -8.77 -5.19 23.33
C GLY A 28 -7.80 -5.27 22.15
N LYS A 29 -7.59 -4.16 21.41
CA LYS A 29 -6.58 -4.14 20.36
C LYS A 29 -5.19 -4.46 20.91
N GLY A 30 -4.51 -5.39 20.26
CA GLY A 30 -3.11 -5.72 20.56
C GLY A 30 -2.12 -4.79 19.89
N VAL A 31 -0.84 -4.96 20.24
CA VAL A 31 0.25 -4.16 19.69
C VAL A 31 0.65 -4.69 18.31
N SER A 32 0.66 -3.82 17.31
CA SER A 32 1.20 -4.13 15.98
C SER A 32 2.67 -3.71 15.87
N THR A 33 3.35 -4.22 14.84
CA THR A 33 4.72 -3.80 14.51
C THR A 33 4.83 -2.29 14.28
N LEU A 34 3.81 -1.66 13.69
CA LEU A 34 3.83 -0.22 13.43
C LEU A 34 3.56 0.62 14.67
N ASP A 35 2.93 0.06 15.71
CA ASP A 35 2.79 0.72 17.01
C ASP A 35 4.12 0.82 17.77
N MET A 36 5.12 0.05 17.36
CA MET A 36 6.50 0.05 17.90
C MET A 36 7.49 0.79 17.00
N TYR A 37 6.99 1.60 16.08
CA TYR A 37 7.79 2.34 15.11
C TYR A 37 7.69 3.84 15.40
N THR A 38 8.79 4.45 15.86
CA THR A 38 8.82 5.84 16.30
C THR A 38 8.47 6.83 15.19
N GLY A 39 8.13 8.03 15.53
CA GLY A 39 8.10 9.15 14.59
C GLY A 39 9.48 9.39 13.96
N GLY A 40 9.50 10.09 12.85
CA GLY A 40 10.70 10.52 12.14
C GLY A 40 10.38 11.80 11.35
N SER A 41 11.17 12.05 10.31
CA SER A 41 10.98 13.17 9.39
C SER A 41 11.69 12.89 8.06
N LEU A 42 11.63 13.84 7.13
CA LEU A 42 12.44 13.77 5.90
C LEU A 42 13.94 13.58 6.20
N HIS A 43 14.42 14.09 7.34
CA HIS A 43 15.85 14.08 7.72
C HIS A 43 16.19 13.10 8.85
N GLN A 44 15.19 12.54 9.53
CA GLN A 44 15.36 11.61 10.63
C GLN A 44 14.61 10.32 10.35
N LYS A 45 15.36 9.21 10.27
CA LYS A 45 14.75 7.89 10.10
C LYS A 45 13.96 7.49 11.34
N ARG A 46 12.82 6.85 11.12
CA ARG A 46 12.06 6.15 12.16
C ARG A 46 12.91 5.04 12.78
N ARG A 47 12.65 4.70 14.04
CA ARG A 47 13.34 3.62 14.78
C ARG A 47 12.35 2.53 15.20
N ILE A 48 12.82 1.30 15.17
CA ILE A 48 12.12 0.16 15.76
C ILE A 48 12.47 0.12 17.25
N THR A 49 11.48 -0.04 18.10
CA THR A 49 11.68 -0.22 19.56
C THR A 49 11.06 -1.55 20.00
N LEU A 50 11.70 -2.26 20.93
CA LEU A 50 11.15 -3.50 21.50
C LEU A 50 10.22 -3.22 22.68
N GLU A 51 10.38 -2.06 23.29
CA GLU A 51 9.56 -1.50 24.36
C GLU A 51 9.26 -0.04 24.03
N LEU A 52 8.20 0.50 24.60
CA LEU A 52 7.87 1.91 24.42
C LEU A 52 8.93 2.78 25.12
N ASP A 53 9.49 3.71 24.37
CA ASP A 53 10.41 4.72 24.89
C ASP A 53 9.61 6.00 25.22
N PRO A 54 9.54 6.40 26.50
CA PRO A 54 8.78 7.61 26.90
C PRO A 54 9.27 8.92 26.26
N GLY A 55 10.51 8.91 25.72
CA GLY A 55 11.08 10.07 25.04
C GLY A 55 10.71 10.14 23.55
N GLU A 56 10.04 9.12 23.01
CA GLU A 56 9.70 9.02 21.61
C GLU A 56 8.20 9.16 21.35
N ARG A 57 7.86 9.60 20.15
CA ARG A 57 6.49 9.61 19.66
C ARG A 57 6.23 8.41 18.79
N TYR A 58 5.03 7.86 18.89
CA TYR A 58 4.52 6.77 18.08
C TYR A 58 3.26 7.27 17.35
N PRO A 59 3.40 7.81 16.14
CA PRO A 59 2.32 8.54 15.47
C PRO A 59 1.06 7.71 15.23
N THR A 60 1.19 6.39 15.08
CA THR A 60 0.07 5.46 14.85
C THR A 60 -0.84 5.29 16.06
N HIS A 61 -0.36 5.61 17.28
CA HIS A 61 -1.15 5.44 18.50
C HIS A 61 -2.43 6.29 18.50
N GLU A 62 -2.33 7.51 17.99
CA GLU A 62 -3.47 8.41 17.84
C GLU A 62 -3.93 8.50 16.39
N ALA A 63 -2.98 8.44 15.43
CA ALA A 63 -3.20 8.69 14.02
C ALA A 63 -4.08 9.93 13.79
N ILE A 64 -5.23 9.79 13.12
CA ILE A 64 -6.23 10.86 13.00
C ILE A 64 -7.53 10.54 13.75
N ASP A 65 -7.47 9.52 14.61
CA ASP A 65 -8.61 9.06 15.42
C ASP A 65 -9.86 8.69 14.59
N PHE A 66 -9.63 8.04 13.46
CA PHE A 66 -10.72 7.52 12.64
C PHE A 66 -11.61 6.55 13.43
N TYR A 67 -11.05 5.85 14.42
CA TYR A 67 -11.79 4.92 15.26
C TYR A 67 -13.03 5.55 15.89
N HIS A 68 -12.93 6.79 16.38
CA HIS A 68 -14.05 7.53 16.96
C HIS A 68 -14.78 8.40 15.94
N HIS A 69 -14.12 8.79 14.83
CA HIS A 69 -14.64 9.73 13.84
C HIS A 69 -15.13 9.10 12.53
N TYR A 70 -15.09 7.76 12.39
CA TYR A 70 -15.36 7.05 11.13
C TYR A 70 -16.70 7.46 10.46
N LYS A 71 -17.76 7.74 11.24
CA LYS A 71 -19.04 8.16 10.67
C LYS A 71 -18.97 9.50 9.96
N ASP A 72 -18.31 10.46 10.58
CA ASP A 72 -18.15 11.81 10.01
C ASP A 72 -17.17 11.76 8.83
N ASP A 73 -16.09 11.00 8.96
CA ASP A 73 -15.10 10.83 7.90
C ASP A 73 -15.73 10.13 6.66
N ILE A 74 -16.47 9.03 6.84
CA ILE A 74 -17.18 8.34 5.74
C ILE A 74 -18.25 9.25 5.12
N ARG A 75 -18.96 10.05 5.91
CA ARG A 75 -19.91 11.04 5.39
C ARG A 75 -19.21 12.07 4.50
N LEU A 76 -18.04 12.57 4.88
CA LEU A 76 -17.25 13.48 4.06
C LEU A 76 -16.76 12.80 2.77
N LEU A 77 -16.36 11.52 2.83
CA LEU A 77 -16.00 10.76 1.64
C LEU A 77 -17.21 10.53 0.70
N ALA A 78 -18.39 10.30 1.27
CA ALA A 78 -19.64 10.22 0.50
C ALA A 78 -19.99 11.56 -0.16
N ASP A 79 -19.79 12.69 0.53
CA ASP A 79 -19.96 14.04 -0.03
C ASP A 79 -18.94 14.34 -1.14
N LEU A 80 -17.71 13.82 -1.02
CA LEU A 80 -16.72 13.85 -2.10
C LEU A 80 -17.19 13.06 -3.34
N GLY A 81 -18.12 12.13 -3.16
CA GLY A 81 -18.75 11.36 -4.25
C GLY A 81 -18.07 10.04 -4.56
N ILE A 82 -17.12 9.57 -3.72
CA ILE A 82 -16.40 8.32 -4.01
C ILE A 82 -17.37 7.13 -4.14
N LYS A 83 -17.02 6.21 -5.03
CA LYS A 83 -17.79 4.97 -5.30
C LYS A 83 -17.10 3.74 -4.71
N MET A 84 -15.81 3.84 -4.42
CA MET A 84 -15.02 2.78 -3.81
C MET A 84 -14.16 3.37 -2.69
N PHE A 85 -14.12 2.71 -1.54
CA PHE A 85 -13.22 3.05 -0.45
C PHE A 85 -12.30 1.88 -0.17
N ARG A 86 -11.01 2.08 -0.41
CA ARG A 86 -9.99 1.11 -0.03
C ARG A 86 -9.56 1.37 1.40
N LEU A 87 -9.72 0.35 2.25
CA LEU A 87 -9.29 0.37 3.64
C LEU A 87 -8.56 -0.92 3.99
N SER A 88 -7.77 -0.91 5.05
CA SER A 88 -7.24 -2.15 5.62
C SER A 88 -7.95 -2.49 6.92
N ILE A 89 -7.93 -3.77 7.30
CA ILE A 89 -8.37 -4.23 8.61
C ILE A 89 -7.12 -4.47 9.46
N ASN A 90 -7.06 -3.83 10.63
CA ASN A 90 -5.93 -4.00 11.53
C ASN A 90 -5.97 -5.40 12.16
N TRP A 91 -5.00 -6.24 11.82
CA TRP A 91 -4.95 -7.63 12.31
C TRP A 91 -5.02 -7.70 13.84
N THR A 92 -4.32 -6.80 14.55
CA THR A 92 -4.26 -6.83 16.01
C THR A 92 -5.55 -6.34 16.71
N ARG A 93 -6.53 -5.77 15.97
CA ARG A 93 -7.89 -5.58 16.50
C ARG A 93 -8.67 -6.89 16.53
N ILE A 94 -8.40 -7.78 15.59
CA ILE A 94 -9.13 -9.05 15.43
C ILE A 94 -8.45 -10.17 16.21
N PHE A 95 -7.13 -10.23 16.17
CA PHE A 95 -6.31 -11.17 16.95
C PHE A 95 -5.19 -10.39 17.62
N PRO A 96 -5.35 -9.96 18.88
CA PRO A 96 -4.44 -9.04 19.57
C PRO A 96 -2.99 -9.49 19.61
N ASN A 97 -2.71 -10.77 19.81
CA ASN A 97 -1.37 -11.35 19.75
C ASN A 97 -1.09 -12.08 18.43
N GLY A 98 -2.14 -12.39 17.66
CA GLY A 98 -2.08 -13.09 16.37
C GLY A 98 -2.16 -14.60 16.45
N ASP A 99 -1.98 -15.21 17.65
CA ASP A 99 -2.00 -16.65 17.87
C ASP A 99 -3.23 -17.17 18.67
N GLU A 100 -4.16 -16.30 19.00
CA GLU A 100 -5.42 -16.69 19.62
C GLU A 100 -6.23 -17.63 18.69
N LEU A 101 -7.04 -18.48 19.30
CA LEU A 101 -7.96 -19.37 18.58
C LEU A 101 -9.27 -18.69 18.21
N GLU A 102 -9.73 -17.74 19.04
CA GLU A 102 -10.97 -17.00 18.87
C GLU A 102 -10.66 -15.52 18.61
N PRO A 103 -11.42 -14.87 17.71
CA PRO A 103 -11.21 -13.46 17.41
C PRO A 103 -11.74 -12.56 18.53
N ASN A 104 -11.20 -11.35 18.61
CA ASN A 104 -11.72 -10.27 19.43
C ASN A 104 -13.00 -9.71 18.79
N GLU A 105 -14.15 -9.97 19.42
CA GLU A 105 -15.47 -9.57 18.88
C GLU A 105 -15.65 -8.04 18.87
N GLU A 106 -15.05 -7.30 19.80
CA GLU A 106 -15.13 -5.81 19.80
C GLU A 106 -14.43 -5.22 18.56
N GLY A 107 -13.29 -5.78 18.17
CA GLY A 107 -12.63 -5.40 16.93
C GLY A 107 -13.48 -5.69 15.69
N LEU A 108 -14.14 -6.84 15.64
CA LEU A 108 -15.08 -7.17 14.55
C LEU A 108 -16.26 -6.21 14.50
N LYS A 109 -16.88 -5.87 15.63
CA LYS A 109 -18.00 -4.91 15.72
C LYS A 109 -17.61 -3.51 15.23
N PHE A 110 -16.38 -3.07 15.49
CA PHE A 110 -15.90 -1.81 14.93
C PHE A 110 -15.98 -1.82 13.39
N TYR A 111 -15.43 -2.85 12.74
CA TYR A 111 -15.48 -2.95 11.28
C TYR A 111 -16.89 -3.23 10.74
N ASP A 112 -17.75 -3.96 11.48
CA ASP A 112 -19.18 -4.05 11.14
C ASP A 112 -19.78 -2.65 11.00
N SER A 113 -19.51 -1.78 11.98
CA SER A 113 -20.02 -0.40 11.99
C SER A 113 -19.45 0.44 10.84
N VAL A 114 -18.18 0.25 10.50
CA VAL A 114 -17.54 0.92 9.34
C VAL A 114 -18.21 0.47 8.04
N PHE A 115 -18.41 -0.82 7.84
CA PHE A 115 -19.05 -1.36 6.63
C PHE A 115 -20.53 -0.97 6.53
N GLU A 116 -21.25 -0.97 7.63
CA GLU A 116 -22.64 -0.48 7.67
C GLU A 116 -22.71 1.00 7.25
N GLU A 117 -21.74 1.82 7.69
CA GLU A 117 -21.70 3.22 7.30
C GLU A 117 -21.39 3.38 5.81
N LEU A 118 -20.44 2.61 5.24
CA LEU A 118 -20.17 2.60 3.80
C LEU A 118 -21.39 2.19 2.97
N GLN A 119 -22.11 1.16 3.41
CA GLN A 119 -23.32 0.67 2.72
C GLN A 119 -24.44 1.72 2.67
N LYS A 120 -24.61 2.57 3.72
CA LYS A 120 -25.60 3.66 3.72
C LYS A 120 -25.41 4.62 2.54
N TYR A 121 -24.17 4.81 2.11
CA TYR A 121 -23.82 5.72 1.02
C TYR A 121 -23.58 5.00 -0.31
N GLY A 122 -23.72 3.68 -0.36
CA GLY A 122 -23.47 2.88 -1.57
C GLY A 122 -22.01 2.91 -2.01
N ILE A 123 -21.09 2.97 -1.05
CA ILE A 123 -19.65 2.96 -1.29
C ILE A 123 -19.16 1.50 -1.23
N GLU A 124 -18.57 1.01 -2.32
CA GLU A 124 -18.01 -0.34 -2.43
C GLU A 124 -16.72 -0.45 -1.60
N PRO A 125 -16.61 -1.39 -0.65
CA PRO A 125 -15.36 -1.61 0.06
C PRO A 125 -14.37 -2.43 -0.77
N LEU A 126 -13.12 -1.95 -0.84
CA LEU A 126 -11.94 -2.69 -1.32
C LEU A 126 -11.04 -2.96 -0.10
N VAL A 127 -10.99 -4.20 0.36
CA VAL A 127 -10.35 -4.52 1.63
C VAL A 127 -8.93 -5.07 1.45
N THR A 128 -7.97 -4.40 2.05
CA THR A 128 -6.61 -4.91 2.23
C THR A 128 -6.54 -5.68 3.56
N ILE A 129 -6.22 -6.98 3.50
CA ILE A 129 -6.20 -7.85 4.69
C ILE A 129 -5.01 -7.52 5.58
N ALA A 130 -3.81 -7.31 5.00
CA ALA A 130 -2.63 -6.88 5.75
C ALA A 130 -1.96 -5.67 5.08
N HIS A 131 -1.86 -4.56 5.81
CA HIS A 131 -1.20 -3.32 5.36
C HIS A 131 -0.04 -2.94 6.29
N TYR A 132 0.88 -3.91 6.47
CA TYR A 132 2.11 -3.86 7.28
C TYR A 132 1.91 -3.93 8.80
N GLU A 133 0.69 -3.83 9.32
CA GLU A 133 0.42 -3.97 10.74
C GLU A 133 0.35 -5.45 11.16
N PHE A 134 1.50 -6.06 11.41
CA PHE A 134 1.57 -7.44 11.90
C PHE A 134 1.54 -7.49 13.43
N PRO A 135 1.01 -8.57 14.05
CA PRO A 135 1.06 -8.72 15.50
C PRO A 135 2.50 -8.72 16.02
N PHE A 136 2.83 -7.74 16.87
CA PHE A 136 4.18 -7.59 17.41
C PHE A 136 4.61 -8.78 18.28
N HIS A 137 3.63 -9.43 18.93
CA HIS A 137 3.86 -10.67 19.65
C HIS A 137 4.45 -11.76 18.72
N LEU A 138 3.86 -11.98 17.54
CA LEU A 138 4.37 -12.96 16.56
C LEU A 138 5.75 -12.53 16.01
N SER A 139 5.96 -11.25 15.81
CA SER A 139 7.29 -10.74 15.42
C SER A 139 8.36 -11.09 16.47
N LYS A 140 8.05 -10.94 17.77
CA LYS A 140 8.98 -11.32 18.85
C LYS A 140 9.11 -12.84 19.01
N LYS A 141 8.03 -13.59 18.88
CA LYS A 141 7.97 -15.03 19.17
C LYS A 141 8.57 -15.88 18.07
N ILE A 142 8.26 -15.56 16.80
CA ILE A 142 8.62 -16.38 15.62
C ILE A 142 9.32 -15.56 14.52
N ASN A 143 9.72 -14.32 14.80
CA ASN A 143 10.36 -13.41 13.85
C ASN A 143 9.50 -13.08 12.62
N GLY A 144 8.18 -12.94 12.81
CA GLY A 144 7.23 -12.55 11.79
C GLY A 144 7.25 -13.49 10.57
N TRP A 145 7.24 -12.90 9.36
CA TRP A 145 7.20 -13.67 8.11
C TRP A 145 8.47 -14.43 7.78
N ALA A 146 9.56 -14.27 8.56
CA ALA A 146 10.72 -15.17 8.44
C ALA A 146 10.37 -16.61 8.81
N SER A 147 9.37 -16.81 9.68
CA SER A 147 8.85 -18.12 10.03
C SER A 147 7.66 -18.54 9.16
N ARG A 148 7.65 -19.80 8.74
CA ARG A 148 6.53 -20.38 8.01
C ARG A 148 5.25 -20.50 8.86
N GLU A 149 5.37 -20.59 10.18
CA GLU A 149 4.24 -20.62 11.12
C GLU A 149 3.30 -19.40 10.96
N MET A 150 3.82 -18.27 10.48
CA MET A 150 3.04 -17.07 10.23
C MET A 150 1.89 -17.31 9.23
N ILE A 151 2.05 -18.28 8.33
CA ILE A 151 1.04 -18.63 7.32
C ILE A 151 -0.27 -19.08 7.98
N ASP A 152 -0.20 -19.98 8.95
CA ASP A 152 -1.40 -20.53 9.59
C ASP A 152 -2.15 -19.46 10.41
N HIS A 153 -1.42 -18.58 11.09
CA HIS A 153 -2.00 -17.46 11.83
C HIS A 153 -2.71 -16.49 10.87
N TYR A 154 -2.07 -16.18 9.75
CA TYR A 154 -2.62 -15.26 8.76
C TYR A 154 -3.86 -15.83 8.03
N VAL A 155 -3.83 -17.10 7.66
CA VAL A 155 -4.96 -17.77 7.01
C VAL A 155 -6.18 -17.81 7.95
N ARG A 156 -5.98 -18.11 9.24
CA ARG A 156 -7.04 -18.07 10.26
C ARG A 156 -7.66 -16.67 10.36
N TYR A 157 -6.83 -15.64 10.41
CA TYR A 157 -7.29 -14.26 10.41
C TYR A 157 -8.13 -13.93 9.17
N ALA A 158 -7.63 -14.26 7.98
CA ALA A 158 -8.35 -14.03 6.74
C ALA A 158 -9.69 -14.78 6.67
N GLU A 159 -9.74 -16.06 7.12
CA GLU A 159 -10.98 -16.85 7.16
C GLU A 159 -12.05 -16.22 8.06
N VAL A 160 -11.68 -15.65 9.20
CA VAL A 160 -12.61 -14.91 10.07
C VAL A 160 -13.21 -13.72 9.32
N LEU A 161 -12.40 -12.94 8.61
CA LEU A 161 -12.87 -11.80 7.82
C LEU A 161 -13.80 -12.25 6.69
N PHE A 162 -13.43 -13.29 5.95
CA PHE A 162 -14.25 -13.81 4.85
C PHE A 162 -15.62 -14.28 5.33
N ASN A 163 -15.67 -15.04 6.43
CA ASN A 163 -16.93 -15.52 6.97
C ASN A 163 -17.81 -14.38 7.48
N ARG A 164 -17.22 -13.36 8.14
CA ARG A 164 -17.94 -12.20 8.68
C ARG A 164 -18.49 -11.31 7.57
N TYR A 165 -17.69 -11.04 6.54
CA TYR A 165 -17.99 -10.02 5.54
C TYR A 165 -18.34 -10.56 4.15
N LYS A 166 -18.62 -11.87 4.01
CA LYS A 166 -18.90 -12.54 2.72
C LYS A 166 -20.06 -11.98 1.92
N ASN A 167 -20.99 -11.25 2.55
CA ASN A 167 -22.12 -10.62 1.87
C ASN A 167 -21.95 -9.12 1.67
N ILE A 168 -20.78 -8.55 2.06
CA ILE A 168 -20.52 -7.12 2.06
C ILE A 168 -19.34 -6.80 1.16
N VAL A 169 -18.24 -7.51 1.32
CA VAL A 169 -16.98 -7.25 0.63
C VAL A 169 -16.82 -8.22 -0.53
N LYS A 170 -16.64 -7.66 -1.72
CA LYS A 170 -16.37 -8.43 -2.94
C LYS A 170 -14.88 -8.43 -3.29
N TYR A 171 -14.19 -7.30 -3.13
CA TYR A 171 -12.82 -7.10 -3.58
C TYR A 171 -11.84 -7.17 -2.42
N TRP A 172 -10.86 -8.07 -2.53
CA TRP A 172 -9.86 -8.35 -1.50
C TRP A 172 -8.45 -8.20 -2.04
N ILE A 173 -7.60 -7.60 -1.25
CA ILE A 173 -6.15 -7.53 -1.46
C ILE A 173 -5.49 -8.22 -0.27
N PRO A 174 -4.89 -9.42 -0.44
CA PRO A 174 -4.29 -10.12 0.68
C PRO A 174 -3.15 -9.34 1.35
N PHE A 175 -2.24 -8.76 0.59
CA PHE A 175 -1.10 -7.99 1.10
C PHE A 175 -0.92 -6.68 0.38
N ASN A 176 -0.66 -5.62 1.14
CA ASN A 176 -0.20 -4.36 0.57
C ASN A 176 1.25 -4.46 0.11
N GLU A 177 1.55 -3.96 -1.10
CA GLU A 177 2.90 -3.78 -1.66
C GLU A 177 3.89 -4.89 -1.28
N MET A 178 3.50 -6.14 -1.52
CA MET A 178 4.29 -7.33 -1.16
C MET A 178 5.74 -7.23 -1.65
N ASN A 179 5.96 -6.61 -2.81
CA ASN A 179 7.27 -6.42 -3.40
C ASN A 179 8.19 -5.45 -2.62
N CYS A 180 7.71 -4.76 -1.59
CA CYS A 180 8.59 -4.04 -0.66
C CYS A 180 9.63 -4.96 -0.01
N LEU A 181 9.34 -6.26 0.17
CA LEU A 181 10.33 -7.23 0.65
C LEU A 181 11.50 -7.47 -0.32
N THR A 182 11.40 -7.06 -1.58
CA THR A 182 12.55 -7.09 -2.50
C THR A 182 13.52 -5.94 -2.28
N LEU A 183 13.09 -4.90 -1.56
CA LEU A 183 13.90 -3.73 -1.26
C LEU A 183 14.69 -3.93 0.03
N SER A 184 15.97 -3.54 0.02
CA SER A 184 16.79 -3.52 1.24
C SER A 184 16.12 -2.66 2.33
N GLN A 185 16.38 -3.00 3.61
CA GLN A 185 15.87 -2.25 4.77
C GLN A 185 14.33 -2.28 4.98
N LYS A 186 13.58 -3.12 4.23
CA LYS A 186 12.12 -3.24 4.39
C LYS A 186 11.68 -4.49 5.14
N ALA A 187 12.62 -5.27 5.68
CA ALA A 187 12.35 -6.51 6.41
C ALA A 187 11.36 -6.31 7.58
N TYR A 188 11.53 -5.26 8.39
CA TYR A 188 10.63 -4.96 9.49
C TYR A 188 9.25 -4.51 8.98
N GLN A 189 9.23 -3.48 8.15
CA GLN A 189 7.98 -2.88 7.67
C GLN A 189 7.10 -3.90 6.93
N ALA A 190 7.68 -4.63 5.97
CA ALA A 190 6.92 -5.50 5.08
C ALA A 190 6.90 -6.98 5.52
N GLY A 191 7.74 -7.36 6.48
CA GLY A 191 7.85 -8.74 6.96
C GLY A 191 7.65 -8.93 8.46
N GLY A 192 7.58 -7.85 9.24
CA GLY A 192 7.54 -7.95 10.70
C GLY A 192 8.77 -8.65 11.28
N ILE A 193 9.90 -8.63 10.55
CA ILE A 193 11.14 -9.31 10.94
C ILE A 193 11.91 -8.39 11.88
N ILE A 194 12.20 -8.86 13.09
CA ILE A 194 12.88 -8.09 14.13
C ILE A 194 14.34 -8.51 14.28
N TYR A 195 14.62 -9.81 14.11
CA TYR A 195 15.94 -10.39 14.37
C TYR A 195 16.59 -10.91 13.10
N ASP A 196 17.91 -10.79 13.03
CA ASP A 196 18.71 -11.46 12.00
C ASP A 196 18.93 -12.95 12.36
N GLU A 197 19.68 -13.66 11.53
CA GLU A 197 19.99 -15.08 11.70
C GLU A 197 20.86 -15.38 12.94
N THR A 198 21.47 -14.36 13.54
CA THR A 198 22.25 -14.49 14.77
C THR A 198 21.41 -14.22 16.04
N GLY A 199 20.15 -13.79 15.87
CA GLY A 199 19.26 -13.38 16.95
C GLY A 199 19.49 -11.94 17.42
N GLU A 200 20.29 -11.16 16.69
CA GLU A 200 20.47 -9.73 16.95
C GLU A 200 19.36 -8.90 16.32
N LEU A 201 19.05 -7.77 16.93
CA LEU A 201 18.05 -6.85 16.41
C LEU A 201 18.44 -6.34 15.03
N ILE A 202 17.56 -6.52 14.04
CA ILE A 202 17.69 -5.90 12.72
C ILE A 202 17.64 -4.38 12.90
N ASN A 203 18.68 -3.70 12.48
CA ASN A 203 18.66 -2.26 12.32
C ASN A 203 18.39 -1.90 10.85
N LEU A 204 17.92 -0.68 10.60
CA LEU A 204 17.58 -0.21 9.25
C LEU A 204 18.80 -0.05 8.32
N THR A 205 20.00 -0.34 8.78
CA THR A 205 21.24 -0.25 8.00
C THR A 205 21.80 -1.62 7.60
N LYS A 206 21.42 -2.68 8.32
CA LYS A 206 21.84 -4.05 8.01
C LYS A 206 20.76 -4.75 7.19
N ASP A 207 21.07 -5.09 5.96
CA ASP A 207 20.18 -5.85 5.09
C ASP A 207 20.43 -7.35 5.21
N ASN A 208 19.36 -8.14 5.17
CA ASN A 208 19.42 -9.59 5.08
C ASN A 208 18.48 -10.07 3.96
N ALA A 209 19.03 -10.18 2.76
CA ALA A 209 18.29 -10.59 1.57
C ALA A 209 17.73 -12.02 1.73
N GLN A 210 18.47 -12.95 2.34
CA GLN A 210 18.00 -14.32 2.57
C GLN A 210 16.70 -14.35 3.38
N LEU A 211 16.63 -13.61 4.50
CA LEU A 211 15.42 -13.53 5.34
C LEU A 211 14.27 -12.86 4.60
N ARG A 212 14.54 -11.76 3.88
CA ARG A 212 13.49 -11.02 3.13
C ARG A 212 12.85 -11.87 2.05
N PHE A 213 13.66 -12.59 1.24
CA PHE A 213 13.13 -13.41 0.16
C PHE A 213 12.47 -14.70 0.67
N GLN A 214 12.93 -15.27 1.81
CA GLN A 214 12.23 -16.37 2.46
C GLN A 214 10.87 -15.90 3.03
N ALA A 215 10.83 -14.74 3.68
CA ALA A 215 9.58 -14.13 4.16
C ALA A 215 8.60 -13.87 3.00
N LEU A 216 9.11 -13.39 1.88
CA LEU A 216 8.32 -13.16 0.68
C LEU A 216 7.74 -14.48 0.11
N HIS A 217 8.53 -15.58 0.13
CA HIS A 217 8.03 -16.90 -0.21
C HIS A 217 6.87 -17.31 0.70
N ASN A 218 7.02 -17.14 2.01
CA ASN A 218 5.96 -17.46 2.98
C ASN A 218 4.69 -16.61 2.73
N GLN A 219 4.84 -15.33 2.37
CA GLN A 219 3.71 -14.48 1.97
C GLN A 219 3.06 -14.95 0.66
N PHE A 220 3.82 -15.44 -0.33
CA PHE A 220 3.23 -16.02 -1.55
C PHE A 220 2.37 -17.24 -1.23
N ILE A 221 2.85 -18.13 -0.36
CA ILE A 221 2.11 -19.32 0.08
C ILE A 221 0.84 -18.92 0.84
N ALA A 222 0.97 -17.97 1.77
CA ALA A 222 -0.17 -17.43 2.51
C ALA A 222 -1.21 -16.80 1.56
N ASN A 223 -0.77 -16.02 0.58
CA ASN A 223 -1.64 -15.43 -0.45
C ASN A 223 -2.42 -16.51 -1.22
N ALA A 224 -1.74 -17.55 -1.69
CA ALA A 224 -2.39 -18.63 -2.43
C ALA A 224 -3.39 -19.39 -1.57
N LEU A 225 -3.09 -19.65 -0.29
CA LEU A 225 -4.02 -20.27 0.66
C LEU A 225 -5.23 -19.39 0.92
N VAL A 226 -5.02 -18.08 1.13
CA VAL A 226 -6.11 -17.11 1.35
C VAL A 226 -7.02 -17.02 0.14
N VAL A 227 -6.47 -16.98 -1.08
CA VAL A 227 -7.26 -17.02 -2.33
C VAL A 227 -8.08 -18.29 -2.41
N LYS A 228 -7.48 -19.45 -2.13
CA LYS A 228 -8.17 -20.75 -2.11
C LYS A 228 -9.31 -20.75 -1.10
N ARG A 229 -9.03 -20.39 0.16
CA ARG A 229 -10.03 -20.38 1.24
C ARG A 229 -11.15 -19.38 0.98
N GLY A 230 -10.82 -18.21 0.48
CA GLY A 230 -11.82 -17.21 0.14
C GLY A 230 -12.78 -17.70 -0.94
N ARG A 231 -12.29 -18.35 -2.00
CA ARG A 231 -13.12 -18.92 -3.07
C ARG A 231 -13.96 -20.11 -2.60
N GLU A 232 -13.47 -20.89 -1.62
CA GLU A 232 -14.27 -21.96 -0.97
C GLU A 232 -15.42 -21.37 -0.15
N ILE A 233 -15.25 -20.19 0.48
CA ILE A 233 -16.27 -19.49 1.29
C ILE A 233 -17.26 -18.75 0.40
N ASN A 234 -16.79 -18.00 -0.57
CA ASN A 234 -17.61 -17.28 -1.53
C ASN A 234 -16.91 -17.24 -2.91
N PRO A 235 -17.42 -17.97 -3.92
CA PRO A 235 -16.83 -18.02 -5.26
C PRO A 235 -16.89 -16.68 -6.02
N ASP A 236 -17.69 -15.72 -5.56
CA ASP A 236 -17.81 -14.39 -6.18
C ASP A 236 -16.73 -13.40 -5.67
N PHE A 237 -15.93 -13.79 -4.70
CA PHE A 237 -14.80 -12.97 -4.25
C PHE A 237 -13.80 -12.74 -5.36
N GLN A 238 -13.31 -11.51 -5.44
CA GLN A 238 -12.27 -11.10 -6.38
C GLN A 238 -11.00 -10.77 -5.60
N PHE A 239 -9.91 -11.44 -5.92
CA PHE A 239 -8.61 -11.24 -5.27
C PHE A 239 -7.65 -10.50 -6.18
N GLY A 240 -6.98 -9.47 -5.66
CA GLY A 240 -5.99 -8.70 -6.39
C GLY A 240 -4.58 -8.87 -5.86
N SER A 241 -3.60 -8.81 -6.77
CA SER A 241 -2.24 -8.46 -6.36
C SER A 241 -2.20 -6.99 -5.95
N MET A 242 -1.30 -6.63 -5.05
CA MET A 242 -0.96 -5.23 -4.81
C MET A 242 0.55 -5.07 -4.74
N ILE A 243 1.09 -4.34 -5.69
CA ILE A 243 2.52 -4.05 -5.81
C ILE A 243 2.76 -2.54 -5.82
N THR A 244 3.87 -2.09 -5.24
CA THR A 244 4.35 -0.74 -5.53
C THR A 244 5.03 -0.76 -6.89
N HIS A 245 4.50 0.01 -7.83
CA HIS A 245 5.09 0.07 -9.17
C HIS A 245 6.10 1.22 -9.24
N LEU A 246 7.36 0.84 -9.09
CA LEU A 246 8.51 1.71 -9.22
C LEU A 246 9.02 1.61 -10.67
N THR A 247 8.71 2.59 -11.48
CA THR A 247 9.16 2.59 -12.88
C THR A 247 10.64 2.96 -12.96
N PHE A 248 11.45 2.04 -13.46
CA PHE A 248 12.88 2.24 -13.70
C PHE A 248 13.13 2.48 -15.19
N TYR A 249 13.55 3.70 -15.51
CA TYR A 249 14.00 4.03 -16.88
C TYR A 249 15.51 3.87 -17.03
N PRO A 250 16.01 3.42 -18.21
CA PRO A 250 17.41 3.65 -18.54
C PRO A 250 17.65 5.15 -18.67
N LEU A 251 18.71 5.67 -18.06
CA LEU A 251 19.04 7.11 -18.19
C LEU A 251 19.33 7.48 -19.64
N THR A 252 19.97 6.56 -20.36
CA THR A 252 20.36 6.77 -21.77
C THR A 252 19.99 5.55 -22.61
N CYS A 253 20.13 5.68 -23.94
CA CYS A 253 20.01 4.54 -24.87
C CYS A 253 21.23 3.59 -24.84
N ASN A 254 22.18 3.77 -23.93
CA ASN A 254 23.28 2.81 -23.74
C ASN A 254 22.72 1.45 -23.39
N PRO A 255 23.08 0.37 -24.13
CA PRO A 255 22.60 -0.98 -23.84
C PRO A 255 22.85 -1.43 -22.39
N ALA A 256 23.90 -0.95 -21.73
CA ALA A 256 24.16 -1.25 -20.32
C ALA A 256 23.10 -0.63 -19.39
N ASP A 257 22.65 0.60 -19.64
CA ASP A 257 21.57 1.25 -18.89
C ASP A 257 20.23 0.51 -19.11
N ILE A 258 19.96 0.09 -20.37
CA ILE A 258 18.74 -0.64 -20.72
C ILE A 258 18.67 -1.99 -19.99
N ILE A 259 19.75 -2.76 -19.96
CA ILE A 259 19.80 -4.04 -19.25
C ILE A 259 19.69 -3.85 -17.73
N LEU A 260 20.29 -2.79 -17.19
CA LEU A 260 20.16 -2.47 -15.77
C LEU A 260 18.71 -2.15 -15.40
N ALA A 261 18.03 -1.26 -16.16
CA ALA A 261 16.62 -0.96 -15.97
C ALA A 261 15.73 -2.21 -16.05
N THR A 262 16.00 -3.10 -17.01
CA THR A 262 15.29 -4.37 -17.14
C THR A 262 15.42 -5.24 -15.88
N ARG A 263 16.62 -5.36 -15.31
CA ARG A 263 16.87 -6.16 -14.09
C ARG A 263 16.18 -5.56 -12.86
N GLU A 264 16.23 -4.22 -12.71
CA GLU A 264 15.53 -3.53 -11.64
C GLU A 264 14.02 -3.77 -11.71
N MET A 265 13.42 -3.61 -12.90
CA MET A 265 12.00 -3.91 -13.13
C MET A 265 11.67 -5.36 -12.85
N GLN A 266 12.50 -6.31 -13.26
CA GLN A 266 12.29 -7.74 -13.03
C GLN A 266 12.20 -8.05 -11.53
N MET A 267 13.17 -7.64 -10.73
CA MET A 267 13.26 -8.06 -9.34
C MET A 267 12.42 -7.19 -8.40
N LYS A 268 12.36 -5.88 -8.62
CA LYS A 268 11.68 -4.96 -7.71
C LYS A 268 10.18 -4.76 -8.02
N VAL A 269 9.74 -5.05 -9.26
CA VAL A 269 8.36 -4.87 -9.67
C VAL A 269 7.72 -6.19 -10.11
N TYR A 270 8.26 -6.82 -11.15
CA TYR A 270 7.58 -7.96 -11.79
C TYR A 270 7.67 -9.26 -11.01
N TYR A 271 8.71 -9.50 -10.23
CA TYR A 271 8.90 -10.79 -9.54
C TYR A 271 7.67 -11.19 -8.72
N CYS A 272 7.18 -10.31 -7.86
CA CYS A 272 6.00 -10.61 -7.05
C CYS A 272 4.74 -10.74 -7.90
N ALA A 273 4.52 -9.81 -8.83
CA ALA A 273 3.37 -9.85 -9.71
C ALA A 273 3.37 -11.11 -10.60
N ASP A 274 4.52 -11.52 -11.12
CA ASP A 274 4.64 -12.78 -11.90
C ASP A 274 4.22 -14.00 -11.07
N VAL A 275 4.69 -14.10 -9.82
CA VAL A 275 4.31 -15.22 -8.94
C VAL A 275 2.80 -15.19 -8.67
N LEU A 276 2.23 -14.04 -8.37
CA LEU A 276 0.81 -13.89 -8.01
C LEU A 276 -0.12 -14.14 -9.21
N HIS A 277 0.27 -13.71 -10.42
CA HIS A 277 -0.59 -13.84 -11.61
C HIS A 277 -0.31 -15.10 -12.44
N ARG A 278 0.91 -15.62 -12.42
CA ARG A 278 1.31 -16.79 -13.23
C ARG A 278 1.42 -18.08 -12.41
N GLY A 279 1.53 -17.95 -11.08
CA GLY A 279 1.61 -19.06 -10.15
C GLY A 279 2.93 -19.82 -10.17
N TYR A 280 4.03 -19.20 -10.62
CA TYR A 280 5.36 -19.80 -10.60
C TYR A 280 6.47 -18.76 -10.55
N TYR A 281 7.65 -19.20 -10.11
CA TYR A 281 8.85 -18.38 -10.06
C TYR A 281 9.42 -18.14 -11.46
N PRO A 282 9.63 -16.88 -11.88
CA PRO A 282 10.22 -16.60 -13.18
C PRO A 282 11.73 -16.95 -13.20
N SER A 283 12.23 -17.36 -14.36
CA SER A 283 13.64 -17.80 -14.53
C SER A 283 14.68 -16.75 -14.16
N TYR A 284 14.35 -15.47 -14.27
CA TYR A 284 15.25 -14.39 -13.86
C TYR A 284 15.40 -14.32 -12.32
N ALA A 285 14.37 -14.71 -11.55
CA ALA A 285 14.47 -14.80 -10.10
C ALA A 285 15.41 -15.92 -9.67
N ASP A 286 15.33 -17.10 -10.32
CA ASP A 286 16.26 -18.20 -10.06
C ASP A 286 17.72 -17.81 -10.38
N HIS A 287 17.93 -17.01 -11.42
CA HIS A 287 19.24 -16.47 -11.75
C HIS A 287 19.75 -15.53 -10.68
N TYR A 288 18.90 -14.58 -10.25
CA TYR A 288 19.21 -13.62 -9.18
C TYR A 288 19.57 -14.34 -7.89
N PHE A 289 18.76 -15.31 -7.46
CA PHE A 289 19.01 -16.06 -6.21
C PHE A 289 20.35 -16.80 -6.24
N ARG A 290 20.72 -17.42 -7.37
CA ARG A 290 22.04 -18.05 -7.51
C ARG A 290 23.18 -17.05 -7.43
N GLN A 291 23.03 -15.85 -8.01
CA GLN A 291 24.06 -14.79 -7.92
C GLN A 291 24.24 -14.25 -6.49
N GLU A 292 23.13 -14.05 -5.77
CA GLU A 292 23.13 -13.50 -4.41
C GLU A 292 23.31 -14.58 -3.33
N GLY A 293 23.41 -15.84 -3.68
CA GLY A 293 23.54 -16.94 -2.72
C GLY A 293 22.28 -17.18 -1.88
N ILE A 294 21.11 -16.77 -2.37
CA ILE A 294 19.83 -16.91 -1.69
C ILE A 294 19.25 -18.31 -1.97
N VAL A 295 18.83 -19.00 -0.91
CA VAL A 295 18.19 -20.31 -0.99
C VAL A 295 16.79 -20.24 -0.40
N ILE A 296 15.77 -20.40 -1.26
CA ILE A 296 14.37 -20.43 -0.82
C ILE A 296 14.02 -21.85 -0.37
N SER A 297 13.68 -21.98 0.90
CA SER A 297 13.16 -23.24 1.45
C SER A 297 11.69 -23.38 1.05
N LYS A 298 11.39 -24.43 0.30
CA LYS A 298 10.03 -24.79 -0.14
C LYS A 298 9.61 -26.11 0.47
N GLU A 299 8.32 -26.27 0.70
CA GLU A 299 7.72 -27.56 1.06
C GLU A 299 7.09 -28.26 -0.16
N ALA A 300 6.89 -29.57 -0.01
CA ALA A 300 6.20 -30.34 -1.02
C ALA A 300 4.77 -29.82 -1.22
N GLY A 301 4.44 -29.44 -2.47
CA GLY A 301 3.12 -28.89 -2.83
C GLY A 301 3.08 -27.36 -2.97
N ASP A 302 4.08 -26.61 -2.51
CA ASP A 302 4.10 -25.14 -2.62
C ASP A 302 3.92 -24.67 -4.08
N ASP A 303 4.66 -25.25 -5.02
CA ASP A 303 4.58 -24.86 -6.42
C ASP A 303 3.21 -25.19 -7.05
N VAL A 304 2.55 -26.27 -6.62
CA VAL A 304 1.20 -26.62 -7.07
C VAL A 304 0.18 -25.63 -6.50
N LEU A 305 0.30 -25.31 -5.21
CA LEU A 305 -0.57 -24.37 -4.54
C LEU A 305 -0.51 -22.98 -5.20
N LEU A 306 0.68 -22.48 -5.49
CA LEU A 306 0.87 -21.21 -6.20
C LEU A 306 0.20 -21.23 -7.58
N LYS A 307 0.41 -22.30 -8.34
CA LYS A 307 -0.11 -22.42 -9.70
C LYS A 307 -1.63 -22.46 -9.78
N GLU A 308 -2.29 -23.09 -8.81
CA GLU A 308 -3.74 -23.29 -8.80
C GLU A 308 -4.51 -22.10 -8.19
N ASN A 309 -3.83 -21.20 -7.46
CA ASN A 309 -4.49 -20.14 -6.70
C ASN A 309 -3.92 -18.75 -7.01
N THR A 310 -3.94 -18.39 -8.29
CA THR A 310 -3.57 -17.05 -8.78
C THR A 310 -4.68 -16.03 -8.52
N VAL A 311 -4.34 -14.75 -8.59
CA VAL A 311 -5.26 -13.63 -8.35
C VAL A 311 -6.04 -13.24 -9.62
N ASP A 312 -7.17 -12.50 -9.45
CA ASP A 312 -8.12 -12.18 -10.51
C ASP A 312 -7.86 -10.84 -11.21
N TYR A 313 -7.29 -9.86 -10.49
CA TYR A 313 -6.98 -8.53 -11.02
C TYR A 313 -5.61 -8.05 -10.53
N CYS A 314 -4.99 -7.15 -11.29
CA CYS A 314 -3.73 -6.53 -10.92
C CYS A 314 -3.99 -5.14 -10.34
N SER A 315 -3.63 -4.94 -9.08
CA SER A 315 -3.66 -3.62 -8.48
C SER A 315 -2.26 -3.15 -8.06
N PHE A 316 -2.06 -1.84 -8.06
CA PHE A 316 -0.75 -1.27 -7.79
C PHE A 316 -0.86 0.15 -7.22
N SER A 317 0.21 0.57 -6.52
CA SER A 317 0.49 1.97 -6.20
C SER A 317 1.41 2.58 -7.24
N TYR A 318 1.19 3.85 -7.55
CA TYR A 318 2.05 4.62 -8.44
C TYR A 318 2.28 6.02 -7.88
N TYR A 319 3.53 6.35 -7.58
CA TYR A 319 3.87 7.66 -7.03
C TYR A 319 4.97 8.36 -7.81
N MET A 320 5.92 7.62 -8.37
CA MET A 320 7.12 8.17 -8.97
C MET A 320 7.80 7.18 -9.92
N SER A 321 8.69 7.70 -10.75
CA SER A 321 9.66 6.94 -11.52
C SER A 321 11.08 7.40 -11.19
N VAL A 322 12.07 6.57 -11.51
CA VAL A 322 13.49 6.90 -11.39
C VAL A 322 14.25 6.40 -12.61
N CYS A 323 15.43 6.97 -12.87
CA CYS A 323 16.37 6.40 -13.82
C CYS A 323 17.40 5.50 -13.14
N VAL A 324 18.01 4.65 -13.93
CA VAL A 324 19.22 3.89 -13.57
C VAL A 324 20.28 4.06 -14.64
N SER A 325 21.54 4.04 -14.25
CA SER A 325 22.66 4.15 -15.18
C SER A 325 23.82 3.24 -14.76
N ALA A 326 24.50 2.68 -15.73
CA ALA A 326 25.74 1.94 -15.53
C ALA A 326 26.93 2.88 -15.16
N ASP A 327 26.80 4.19 -15.38
CA ASP A 327 27.75 5.20 -14.90
C ASP A 327 27.42 5.59 -13.44
N PRO A 328 28.30 5.27 -12.46
CA PRO A 328 28.05 5.55 -11.05
C PRO A 328 28.13 7.04 -10.68
N ASN A 329 28.60 7.91 -11.61
CA ASN A 329 28.82 9.34 -11.32
C ASN A 329 27.58 10.20 -11.64
N GLN A 330 26.45 9.60 -11.95
CA GLN A 330 25.21 10.33 -12.25
C GLN A 330 24.59 10.98 -11.00
N GLU A 331 23.93 12.13 -11.20
CA GLU A 331 23.18 12.81 -10.14
C GLU A 331 22.10 11.88 -9.59
N GLN A 332 22.12 11.68 -8.27
CA GLN A 332 21.14 10.83 -7.59
C GLN A 332 19.93 11.66 -7.14
N THR A 333 18.76 11.07 -7.26
CA THR A 333 17.56 11.53 -6.54
C THR A 333 17.33 10.62 -5.35
N GLY A 334 16.85 11.17 -4.26
CA GLY A 334 16.70 10.42 -3.02
C GLY A 334 15.44 10.79 -2.27
N GLY A 335 14.31 10.24 -2.67
CA GLY A 335 13.11 10.28 -1.84
C GLY A 335 13.20 9.27 -0.69
N ASN A 336 12.28 9.38 0.27
CA ASN A 336 12.18 8.44 1.39
C ASN A 336 11.62 7.05 0.99
N LEU A 337 11.24 6.86 -0.27
CA LEU A 337 10.74 5.58 -0.78
C LEU A 337 11.85 4.78 -1.45
N LEU A 338 12.49 5.36 -2.47
CA LEU A 338 13.55 4.73 -3.26
C LEU A 338 14.47 5.80 -3.83
N GLY A 339 15.78 5.57 -3.72
CA GLY A 339 16.79 6.33 -4.45
C GLY A 339 17.00 5.80 -5.86
N GLY A 340 17.55 6.64 -6.73
CA GLY A 340 17.91 6.29 -8.10
C GLY A 340 18.57 7.47 -8.80
N VAL A 341 18.87 7.34 -10.09
CA VAL A 341 19.39 8.44 -10.89
C VAL A 341 18.24 9.39 -11.24
N LYS A 342 18.49 10.69 -11.10
CA LYS A 342 17.53 11.73 -11.42
C LYS A 342 17.19 11.73 -12.92
N ASN A 343 15.91 11.71 -13.23
CA ASN A 343 15.44 11.90 -14.59
C ASN A 343 15.49 13.40 -14.93
N PRO A 344 16.26 13.82 -15.94
CA PRO A 344 16.46 15.26 -16.24
C PRO A 344 15.19 15.94 -16.81
N TYR A 345 14.16 15.17 -17.16
CA TYR A 345 12.92 15.68 -17.73
C TYR A 345 11.77 15.83 -16.73
N LEU A 346 11.99 15.43 -15.46
CA LEU A 346 10.96 15.44 -14.44
C LEU A 346 11.26 16.44 -13.33
N VAL A 347 10.18 16.98 -12.76
CA VAL A 347 10.25 17.82 -11.57
C VAL A 347 10.08 16.97 -10.31
N GLU A 348 10.60 17.45 -9.19
CA GLU A 348 10.52 16.77 -7.90
C GLU A 348 9.53 17.48 -6.97
N SER A 349 8.80 16.68 -6.17
CA SER A 349 8.03 17.20 -5.04
C SER A 349 8.93 17.66 -3.89
N GLU A 350 8.36 18.25 -2.84
CA GLU A 350 9.08 18.62 -1.60
C GLU A 350 9.82 17.42 -0.98
N TRP A 351 9.26 16.20 -1.06
CA TRP A 351 9.88 14.96 -0.58
C TRP A 351 10.77 14.27 -1.62
N LYS A 352 11.21 14.97 -2.66
CA LYS A 352 12.12 14.48 -3.70
C LYS A 352 11.58 13.31 -4.53
N TRP A 353 10.26 13.22 -4.66
CA TRP A 353 9.62 12.26 -5.55
C TRP A 353 9.41 12.90 -6.91
N GLN A 354 9.92 12.25 -7.96
CA GLN A 354 9.79 12.73 -9.32
C GLN A 354 8.34 12.52 -9.83
N ILE A 355 7.71 13.61 -10.26
CA ILE A 355 6.32 13.62 -10.73
C ILE A 355 6.30 13.21 -12.20
N ASP A 356 5.70 12.04 -12.50
CA ASP A 356 5.71 11.46 -13.84
C ASP A 356 4.34 10.91 -14.26
N PRO A 357 3.44 11.76 -14.77
CA PRO A 357 2.14 11.31 -15.25
C PRO A 357 2.22 10.33 -16.44
N ILE A 358 3.15 10.56 -17.38
CA ILE A 358 3.35 9.68 -18.55
C ILE A 358 3.84 8.30 -18.11
N GLY A 359 4.65 8.25 -17.05
CA GLY A 359 5.07 6.99 -16.44
C GLY A 359 3.91 6.16 -15.92
N LEU A 360 2.83 6.79 -15.46
CA LEU A 360 1.61 6.06 -15.10
C LEU A 360 0.98 5.38 -16.32
N ARG A 361 0.88 6.06 -17.46
CA ARG A 361 0.38 5.43 -18.70
C ARG A 361 1.30 4.30 -19.16
N TYR A 362 2.61 4.50 -19.14
CA TYR A 362 3.58 3.45 -19.42
C TYR A 362 3.40 2.24 -18.50
N THR A 363 3.20 2.46 -17.19
CA THR A 363 2.91 1.42 -16.21
C THR A 363 1.66 0.63 -16.57
N LEU A 364 0.57 1.32 -16.90
CA LEU A 364 -0.70 0.71 -17.28
C LEU A 364 -0.55 -0.21 -18.51
N HIS A 365 0.12 0.27 -19.56
CA HIS A 365 0.41 -0.56 -20.74
C HIS A 365 1.27 -1.77 -20.39
N THR A 366 2.36 -1.56 -19.65
CA THR A 366 3.29 -2.64 -19.31
C THR A 366 2.62 -3.75 -18.50
N LEU A 367 1.77 -3.39 -17.53
CA LEU A 367 1.04 -4.37 -16.72
C LEU A 367 -0.06 -5.06 -17.54
N ASN A 368 -0.77 -4.33 -18.39
CA ASN A 368 -1.76 -4.91 -19.29
C ASN A 368 -1.11 -5.89 -20.27
N ASP A 369 -0.03 -5.52 -20.94
CA ASP A 369 0.68 -6.39 -21.89
C ASP A 369 1.19 -7.67 -21.21
N ARG A 370 1.59 -7.55 -19.93
CA ARG A 370 2.19 -8.66 -19.19
C ARG A 370 1.17 -9.64 -18.64
N TYR A 371 0.02 -9.17 -18.12
CA TYR A 371 -0.92 -10.01 -17.35
C TYR A 371 -2.28 -10.20 -17.99
N GLN A 372 -2.74 -9.30 -18.85
CA GLN A 372 -4.03 -9.37 -19.55
C GLN A 372 -5.23 -9.60 -18.61
N VAL A 373 -5.23 -8.93 -17.46
CA VAL A 373 -6.31 -8.95 -16.45
C VAL A 373 -6.79 -7.53 -16.17
N PRO A 374 -7.97 -7.32 -15.55
CA PRO A 374 -8.39 -5.99 -15.11
C PRO A 374 -7.35 -5.32 -14.23
N LEU A 375 -7.15 -4.01 -14.42
CA LEU A 375 -6.23 -3.20 -13.63
C LEU A 375 -6.96 -2.27 -12.67
N MET A 376 -6.39 -2.06 -11.49
CA MET A 376 -6.82 -1.04 -10.53
C MET A 376 -5.62 -0.23 -10.06
N ILE A 377 -5.69 1.09 -10.12
CA ILE A 377 -4.77 1.96 -9.41
C ILE A 377 -5.35 2.15 -8.01
N VAL A 378 -4.71 1.56 -7.00
CA VAL A 378 -5.25 1.55 -5.64
C VAL A 378 -4.54 2.51 -4.68
N GLU A 379 -3.45 3.14 -5.15
CA GLU A 379 -2.80 4.27 -4.51
C GLU A 379 -2.12 5.15 -5.55
N ASN A 380 -2.42 6.44 -5.49
CA ASN A 380 -1.72 7.50 -6.22
C ASN A 380 -1.99 8.84 -5.52
N GLY A 381 -0.99 9.69 -5.38
CA GLY A 381 -1.17 10.97 -4.71
C GLY A 381 0.13 11.73 -4.52
N LEU A 382 0.01 12.99 -4.13
CA LEU A 382 1.11 13.90 -3.88
C LEU A 382 1.14 14.28 -2.40
N GLY A 383 2.23 13.92 -1.71
CA GLY A 383 2.51 14.42 -0.37
C GLY A 383 3.09 15.82 -0.44
N ALA A 384 2.47 16.77 0.24
CA ALA A 384 2.87 18.17 0.29
C ALA A 384 2.56 18.80 1.64
N SER A 385 3.19 19.93 1.94
CA SER A 385 2.85 20.75 3.11
C SER A 385 1.65 21.61 2.78
N ASP A 386 0.56 21.46 3.54
CA ASP A 386 -0.63 22.30 3.41
C ASP A 386 -0.70 23.27 4.61
N GLU A 387 -1.03 24.50 4.35
CA GLU A 387 -1.19 25.55 5.37
C GLU A 387 -2.60 26.14 5.29
N LEU A 388 -3.21 26.31 6.47
CA LEU A 388 -4.47 27.07 6.60
C LEU A 388 -4.18 28.55 6.44
N ASP A 389 -4.99 29.23 5.64
CA ASP A 389 -4.98 30.68 5.55
C ASP A 389 -5.79 31.33 6.69
N GLU A 390 -5.90 32.66 6.69
CA GLU A 390 -6.64 33.44 7.66
C GLU A 390 -8.18 33.17 7.68
N ASN A 391 -8.70 32.56 6.61
CA ASN A 391 -10.10 32.16 6.46
C ASN A 391 -10.34 30.69 6.79
N GLU A 392 -9.34 29.97 7.29
CA GLU A 392 -9.35 28.52 7.48
C GLU A 392 -9.55 27.75 6.16
N GLU A 393 -9.03 28.27 5.03
CA GLU A 393 -9.05 27.62 3.72
C GLU A 393 -7.67 27.08 3.33
N ILE A 394 -7.65 26.04 2.48
CA ILE A 394 -6.42 25.44 1.93
C ILE A 394 -6.48 25.48 0.40
N HIS A 395 -5.54 26.23 -0.17
CA HIS A 395 -5.40 26.43 -1.61
C HIS A 395 -4.35 25.47 -2.17
N ASP A 396 -4.75 24.25 -2.44
CA ASP A 396 -3.87 23.16 -2.91
C ASP A 396 -3.94 22.94 -4.44
N ASP A 397 -3.83 24.02 -5.22
CA ASP A 397 -3.84 23.99 -6.70
C ASP A 397 -2.78 23.04 -7.27
N TYR A 398 -1.60 22.96 -6.65
CA TYR A 398 -0.55 22.02 -7.02
C TYR A 398 -0.99 20.55 -6.93
N ARG A 399 -1.92 20.23 -6.02
CA ARG A 399 -2.51 18.89 -5.90
C ARG A 399 -3.50 18.64 -7.03
N ILE A 400 -4.30 19.66 -7.37
CA ILE A 400 -5.20 19.60 -8.53
C ILE A 400 -4.40 19.34 -9.81
N ASP A 401 -3.33 20.10 -10.05
CA ASP A 401 -2.45 19.94 -11.22
C ASP A 401 -1.85 18.53 -11.30
N TYR A 402 -1.42 17.99 -10.15
CA TYR A 402 -0.90 16.62 -10.06
C TYR A 402 -1.95 15.60 -10.50
N PHE A 403 -3.13 15.62 -9.87
CA PHE A 403 -4.19 14.67 -10.19
C PHE A 403 -4.71 14.86 -11.62
N GLN A 404 -4.89 16.09 -12.07
CA GLN A 404 -5.35 16.41 -13.42
C GLN A 404 -4.43 15.77 -14.47
N SER A 405 -3.12 15.92 -14.31
CA SER A 405 -2.14 15.35 -15.23
C SER A 405 -2.17 13.83 -15.25
N HIS A 406 -2.26 13.18 -14.07
CA HIS A 406 -2.32 11.72 -13.98
C HIS A 406 -3.64 11.16 -14.53
N ILE A 407 -4.78 11.79 -14.26
CA ILE A 407 -6.10 11.36 -14.75
C ILE A 407 -6.17 11.46 -16.29
N ARG A 408 -5.54 12.48 -16.90
CA ARG A 408 -5.44 12.56 -18.36
C ARG A 408 -4.69 11.37 -18.95
N GLU A 409 -3.62 10.93 -18.32
CA GLU A 409 -2.85 9.77 -18.78
C GLU A 409 -3.61 8.44 -18.55
N MET A 410 -4.41 8.34 -17.49
CA MET A 410 -5.32 7.20 -17.29
C MET A 410 -6.39 7.14 -18.41
N LYS A 411 -7.01 8.28 -18.73
CA LYS A 411 -7.99 8.38 -19.83
C LYS A 411 -7.39 7.96 -21.15
N GLN A 412 -6.17 8.41 -21.44
CA GLN A 412 -5.44 8.03 -22.64
C GLN A 412 -5.17 6.53 -22.70
N ALA A 413 -4.70 5.92 -21.60
CA ALA A 413 -4.49 4.47 -21.52
C ALA A 413 -5.77 3.66 -21.78
N ILE A 414 -6.91 4.11 -21.23
CA ILE A 414 -8.22 3.49 -21.47
C ILE A 414 -8.62 3.61 -22.95
N ASP A 415 -8.43 4.78 -23.57
CA ASP A 415 -8.70 4.99 -24.99
C ASP A 415 -7.81 4.09 -25.88
N GLU A 416 -6.58 3.79 -25.44
CA GLU A 416 -5.62 2.88 -26.05
C GLU A 416 -5.92 1.39 -25.78
N GLY A 417 -6.94 1.08 -24.97
CA GLY A 417 -7.46 -0.28 -24.76
C GLY A 417 -7.08 -0.95 -23.45
N VAL A 418 -6.49 -0.23 -22.51
CA VAL A 418 -6.15 -0.79 -21.18
C VAL A 418 -7.45 -0.97 -20.35
N PRO A 419 -7.69 -2.15 -19.76
CA PRO A 419 -8.87 -2.45 -18.95
C PRO A 419 -8.74 -1.91 -17.51
N LEU A 420 -8.58 -0.60 -17.35
CA LEU A 420 -8.56 0.05 -16.05
C LEU A 420 -10.00 0.18 -15.53
N ILE A 421 -10.28 -0.39 -14.34
CA ILE A 421 -11.64 -0.45 -13.78
C ILE A 421 -11.82 0.39 -12.50
N ALA A 422 -10.74 0.77 -11.83
CA ALA A 422 -10.80 1.55 -10.60
C ALA A 422 -9.58 2.47 -10.43
N TYR A 423 -9.83 3.58 -9.75
CA TYR A 423 -8.80 4.50 -9.26
C TYR A 423 -9.15 4.95 -7.85
N THR A 424 -8.28 4.69 -6.88
CA THR A 424 -8.41 5.21 -5.53
C THR A 424 -7.19 6.08 -5.19
N SER A 425 -7.46 7.37 -4.92
CA SER A 425 -6.41 8.30 -4.49
C SER A 425 -5.87 7.89 -3.13
N TRP A 426 -4.55 7.97 -2.94
CA TRP A 426 -3.96 7.67 -1.65
C TRP A 426 -4.24 8.76 -0.63
N ALA A 427 -4.65 8.30 0.58
CA ALA A 427 -5.00 9.15 1.71
C ALA A 427 -5.99 10.25 1.33
N CYS A 428 -7.18 9.85 0.84
CA CYS A 428 -8.26 10.78 0.50
C CYS A 428 -8.64 11.75 1.64
N ILE A 429 -8.31 11.40 2.88
CA ILE A 429 -8.25 12.23 4.09
C ILE A 429 -6.80 12.26 4.58
N ASP A 430 -6.30 13.37 5.10
CA ASP A 430 -4.94 13.47 5.63
C ASP A 430 -4.68 12.41 6.70
N SER A 431 -3.53 11.79 6.64
CA SER A 431 -3.13 10.69 7.51
C SER A 431 -1.66 10.76 7.88
N VAL A 432 -1.26 10.00 8.88
CA VAL A 432 0.16 9.84 9.23
C VAL A 432 0.93 9.23 8.07
N SER A 433 2.02 9.86 7.65
CA SER A 433 2.90 9.32 6.62
C SER A 433 3.58 8.03 7.11
N LEU A 434 3.43 6.92 6.37
CA LEU A 434 4.08 5.65 6.74
C LEU A 434 5.60 5.76 6.74
N GLY A 435 6.17 6.42 5.74
CA GLY A 435 7.62 6.50 5.55
C GLY A 435 8.33 7.39 6.57
N THR A 436 7.71 8.49 6.98
CA THR A 436 8.33 9.49 7.86
C THR A 436 7.67 9.62 9.23
N GLY A 437 6.43 9.16 9.40
CA GLY A 437 5.67 9.34 10.64
C GLY A 437 5.13 10.76 10.83
N GLU A 438 5.20 11.59 9.79
CA GLU A 438 4.78 12.99 9.83
C GLU A 438 3.31 13.15 9.42
N MET A 439 2.58 14.02 10.09
CA MET A 439 1.30 14.58 9.63
C MET A 439 1.51 15.68 8.59
N LYS A 440 2.63 16.39 8.65
CA LYS A 440 2.96 17.49 7.73
C LYS A 440 2.98 17.05 6.26
N LYS A 441 3.34 15.79 5.98
CA LYS A 441 3.29 15.22 4.64
C LYS A 441 1.87 14.83 4.26
N ARG A 442 1.08 15.78 3.83
CA ARG A 442 -0.35 15.65 3.59
C ARG A 442 -0.67 15.23 2.16
N TYR A 443 -1.62 14.31 2.03
CA TYR A 443 -2.04 13.77 0.73
C TYR A 443 -3.52 14.02 0.42
N GLY A 444 -4.34 14.24 1.47
CA GLY A 444 -5.80 14.20 1.38
C GLY A 444 -6.43 15.37 0.65
N PHE A 445 -7.66 15.17 0.24
CA PHE A 445 -8.62 16.22 -0.15
C PHE A 445 -9.29 16.85 1.08
N ILE A 446 -9.17 16.18 2.21
CA ILE A 446 -9.70 16.61 3.51
C ILE A 446 -8.50 16.80 4.43
N TYR A 447 -8.31 18.03 4.88
CA TYR A 447 -7.31 18.38 5.89
C TYR A 447 -7.78 17.90 7.26
N VAL A 448 -6.86 17.35 8.04
CA VAL A 448 -7.06 17.05 9.45
C VAL A 448 -6.16 17.97 10.26
N ASP A 449 -6.76 18.80 11.12
CA ASP A 449 -6.02 19.73 11.99
C ASP A 449 -5.30 18.95 13.10
N LYS A 450 -4.19 18.34 12.71
CA LYS A 450 -3.23 17.68 13.58
C LYS A 450 -1.83 17.99 13.11
N GLN A 451 -0.93 18.28 14.06
CA GLN A 451 0.46 18.59 13.79
C GLN A 451 1.39 17.44 14.19
N ASP A 452 2.65 17.52 13.76
CA ASP A 452 3.66 16.49 14.04
C ASP A 452 3.98 16.35 15.54
N ASP A 453 3.80 17.41 16.32
CA ASP A 453 3.95 17.40 17.79
C ASP A 453 2.75 16.83 18.54
N GLY A 454 1.68 16.45 17.82
CA GLY A 454 0.44 15.92 18.37
C GLY A 454 -0.59 16.99 18.71
N THR A 455 -0.27 18.28 18.55
CA THR A 455 -1.25 19.38 18.73
C THR A 455 -2.24 19.44 17.57
N GLY A 456 -3.31 20.22 17.76
CA GLY A 456 -4.39 20.39 16.80
C GLY A 456 -5.74 20.04 17.39
N THR A 457 -6.80 20.36 16.67
CA THR A 457 -8.20 20.19 17.12
C THR A 457 -8.85 18.91 16.55
N MET A 458 -8.18 18.18 15.70
CA MET A 458 -8.72 17.07 14.90
C MET A 458 -9.87 17.48 13.96
N LYS A 459 -10.12 18.78 13.76
CA LYS A 459 -11.14 19.30 12.83
C LYS A 459 -10.84 18.81 11.41
N ARG A 460 -11.88 18.40 10.67
CA ARG A 460 -11.80 18.04 9.25
C ARG A 460 -12.22 19.24 8.42
N ILE A 461 -11.37 19.65 7.48
CA ILE A 461 -11.60 20.82 6.63
C ILE A 461 -11.42 20.38 5.16
N LYS A 462 -12.41 20.69 4.32
CA LYS A 462 -12.31 20.41 2.88
C LYS A 462 -11.27 21.34 2.27
N LYS A 463 -10.34 20.77 1.49
CA LYS A 463 -9.37 21.57 0.71
C LYS A 463 -10.00 21.99 -0.63
N LYS A 464 -9.37 22.91 -1.35
CA LYS A 464 -9.81 23.32 -2.70
C LYS A 464 -9.92 22.13 -3.65
N SER A 465 -9.00 21.20 -3.56
CA SER A 465 -8.99 19.96 -4.34
C SER A 465 -10.19 19.05 -4.07
N PHE A 466 -10.89 19.18 -2.93
CA PHE A 466 -12.09 18.41 -2.63
C PHE A 466 -13.20 18.66 -3.66
N ASP A 467 -13.56 19.91 -3.88
CA ASP A 467 -14.65 20.26 -4.80
C ASP A 467 -14.26 19.95 -6.24
N TRP A 468 -12.99 20.13 -6.60
CA TRP A 468 -12.47 19.75 -7.91
C TRP A 468 -12.57 18.23 -8.13
N TYR A 469 -12.12 17.40 -7.18
CA TYR A 469 -12.17 15.94 -7.35
C TYR A 469 -13.62 15.42 -7.34
N LYS A 470 -14.49 16.04 -6.54
CA LYS A 470 -15.94 15.78 -6.60
C LYS A 470 -16.49 15.99 -8.00
N GLN A 471 -16.15 17.11 -8.66
CA GLN A 471 -16.55 17.39 -10.04
C GLN A 471 -16.01 16.34 -11.03
N VAL A 472 -14.77 15.90 -10.87
CA VAL A 472 -14.18 14.82 -11.69
C VAL A 472 -15.02 13.54 -11.57
N ILE A 473 -15.39 13.15 -10.34
CA ILE A 473 -16.21 11.96 -10.09
C ILE A 473 -17.62 12.11 -10.69
N GLU A 474 -18.28 13.23 -10.42
CA GLU A 474 -19.65 13.50 -10.90
C GLU A 474 -19.75 13.49 -12.44
N THR A 475 -18.69 13.94 -13.12
CA THR A 475 -18.63 13.97 -14.58
C THR A 475 -17.95 12.74 -15.18
N ASN A 476 -17.63 11.73 -14.35
CA ASN A 476 -16.90 10.53 -14.76
C ASN A 476 -15.63 10.85 -15.58
N GLY A 477 -14.86 11.85 -15.12
CA GLY A 477 -13.61 12.28 -15.77
C GLY A 477 -13.77 13.05 -17.08
N GLU A 478 -14.95 13.60 -17.36
CA GLU A 478 -15.14 14.48 -18.52
C GLU A 478 -14.61 15.89 -18.24
N ASN A 479 -14.82 16.40 -17.04
CA ASN A 479 -14.30 17.70 -16.58
C ASN A 479 -13.09 17.45 -15.64
N ILE A 480 -11.91 17.52 -16.21
CA ILE A 480 -10.64 17.32 -15.50
C ILE A 480 -9.89 18.65 -15.42
#